data_c4f34e73381c1b2b0f736578bc3c7fe0
#
_entry.id   c4f34e73381c1b2b0f736578bc3c7fe0
#
_cell.length_a   1.000
_cell.length_b   1.000
_cell.length_c   1.000
_cell.angle_alpha   90.00
_cell.angle_beta   90.00
_cell.angle_gamma   90.00
#
_symmetry.space_group_name_H-M   'P 1'
#
loop_
_entity.id
_entity.type
_entity.pdbx_description
1 polymer ?
#
loop_
_entity_poly.entity_id
_entity_poly.type
_entity_poly.pdbx_seq_one_letter_code
_entity_poly.pdbx_strand_id
1 'polypeptide(L)'
;MRKRIAVLLAVAMMASVTAGCSGAEAKAPAAGTETSGGQTGENASREAGESGENPIRIGVAAPITGNSAEYGKGFQVATQMAAEVVNAAGGVKGRPIEMVVKDSKGDAKESADVARIFCEEEDIVAVIGDFSSSSCMASAPIYQEKGLVQISPSASHPDFAKMGDYMFGVVGRQDDEGPFMAKYMAKKYIGAESVGVIFMNNDWGVVTSENFKQACEESGVAVTATESFIEGEKDFNAVISKVRQTDPDALCLITQ
;
A
#
# COMPACT_ATOMS: atom_id res chain seq x y z
N MET A 1 -21.66 -28.78 22.05
CA MET A 1 -21.44 -28.39 20.65
C MET A 1 -20.16 -27.57 20.60
N ARG A 2 -19.15 -27.97 19.84
CA ARG A 2 -17.88 -27.25 19.77
C ARG A 2 -18.09 -26.02 18.90
N LYS A 3 -18.14 -24.84 19.48
CA LYS A 3 -18.11 -23.55 18.75
C LYS A 3 -16.79 -23.45 17.99
N ARG A 4 -16.85 -23.28 16.67
CA ARG A 4 -15.67 -23.05 15.83
C ARG A 4 -15.50 -21.54 15.75
N ILE A 5 -14.50 -21.01 16.44
CA ILE A 5 -14.09 -19.62 16.26
C ILE A 5 -13.43 -19.54 14.89
N ALA A 6 -14.06 -18.85 13.94
CA ALA A 6 -13.45 -18.54 12.65
C ALA A 6 -12.74 -17.19 12.77
N VAL A 7 -11.43 -17.21 12.59
CA VAL A 7 -10.60 -15.99 12.51
C VAL A 7 -10.58 -15.55 11.06
N LEU A 8 -11.18 -14.43 10.75
CA LEU A 8 -11.09 -13.77 9.44
C LEU A 8 -9.85 -12.88 9.42
N LEU A 9 -8.78 -13.36 8.81
CA LEU A 9 -7.65 -12.53 8.39
C LEU A 9 -7.97 -11.98 7.00
N ALA A 10 -8.22 -10.69 6.87
CA ALA A 10 -8.24 -10.01 5.58
C ALA A 10 -6.79 -9.82 5.12
N VAL A 11 -6.21 -10.86 4.52
CA VAL A 11 -4.91 -10.80 3.85
C VAL A 11 -5.17 -10.48 2.39
N ALA A 12 -4.67 -9.36 1.90
CA ALA A 12 -4.59 -9.10 0.47
C ALA A 12 -3.63 -10.14 -0.16
N MET A 13 -4.19 -11.19 -0.79
CA MET A 13 -3.40 -12.20 -1.52
C MET A 13 -2.96 -11.67 -2.86
N MET A 14 -1.69 -11.40 -3.02
CA MET A 14 -1.03 -11.49 -4.32
C MET A 14 -0.71 -12.96 -4.59
N ALA A 15 -1.34 -13.52 -5.60
CA ALA A 15 -1.07 -14.88 -6.07
C ALA A 15 0.27 -14.92 -6.81
N SER A 16 1.29 -15.53 -6.21
CA SER A 16 2.53 -15.90 -6.89
C SER A 16 2.39 -17.29 -7.50
N VAL A 17 2.46 -17.36 -8.82
CA VAL A 17 2.56 -18.62 -9.59
C VAL A 17 4.01 -19.08 -9.54
N THR A 18 4.30 -20.14 -8.81
CA THR A 18 5.58 -20.85 -8.89
C THR A 18 5.46 -22.04 -9.85
N ALA A 19 6.13 -21.95 -10.99
CA ALA A 19 6.41 -23.12 -11.82
C ALA A 19 7.73 -23.73 -11.33
N GLY A 20 7.67 -24.96 -10.85
CA GLY A 20 8.82 -25.73 -10.43
C GLY A 20 9.61 -26.29 -11.62
N CYS A 21 10.93 -26.42 -11.45
CA CYS A 21 11.73 -27.42 -12.15
C CYS A 21 12.81 -27.94 -11.22
N SER A 22 12.93 -29.24 -11.26
CA SER A 22 13.71 -30.15 -10.46
C SER A 22 15.22 -30.13 -10.75
N GLY A 23 16.03 -30.29 -9.69
CA GLY A 23 17.10 -31.32 -9.59
C GLY A 23 18.42 -31.05 -10.25
N ALA A 24 19.49 -30.91 -9.43
CA ALA A 24 20.65 -31.76 -9.42
C ALA A 24 21.70 -31.26 -8.41
N GLU A 25 22.13 -32.16 -7.50
CA GLU A 25 23.29 -31.99 -6.64
C GLU A 25 24.58 -32.05 -7.46
N ALA A 26 25.58 -31.23 -7.13
CA ALA A 26 27.00 -31.55 -7.30
C ALA A 26 27.90 -30.67 -6.41
N LYS A 27 28.42 -31.26 -5.41
CA LYS A 27 29.74 -31.33 -4.76
C LYS A 27 30.76 -30.24 -5.10
N ALA A 28 31.22 -29.54 -4.06
CA ALA A 28 32.46 -28.77 -4.06
C ALA A 28 33.70 -29.66 -4.19
N PRO A 29 34.79 -29.10 -4.70
CA PRO A 29 36.04 -29.13 -3.96
C PRO A 29 36.83 -27.81 -3.98
N ALA A 30 37.81 -27.78 -3.07
CA ALA A 30 38.60 -26.69 -2.58
C ALA A 30 39.72 -26.18 -3.50
N ALA A 31 40.07 -24.91 -3.23
CA ALA A 31 41.42 -24.27 -3.22
C ALA A 31 42.46 -24.58 -4.31
N GLY A 32 42.95 -23.51 -4.92
CA GLY A 32 44.20 -23.46 -5.68
C GLY A 32 44.49 -22.04 -6.14
N THR A 33 45.60 -21.54 -5.69
CA THR A 33 46.20 -20.22 -5.78
C THR A 33 46.85 -19.94 -7.16
N GLU A 34 46.92 -18.62 -7.49
CA GLU A 34 47.92 -17.88 -8.31
C GLU A 34 47.77 -17.76 -9.84
N THR A 35 47.80 -16.57 -10.27
CA THR A 35 48.72 -15.70 -11.00
C THR A 35 48.26 -15.19 -12.36
N SER A 36 48.16 -13.86 -12.39
CA SER A 36 48.57 -12.92 -13.46
C SER A 36 48.22 -13.20 -14.92
N GLY A 37 47.52 -12.24 -15.52
CA GLY A 37 47.46 -12.07 -16.97
C GLY A 37 46.38 -11.05 -17.36
N GLY A 38 46.78 -9.79 -17.57
CA GLY A 38 45.89 -8.75 -18.04
C GLY A 38 45.38 -9.03 -19.45
N GLN A 39 44.09 -8.73 -19.65
CA GLN A 39 43.56 -8.36 -20.95
C GLN A 39 42.40 -7.39 -20.73
N THR A 40 42.55 -6.23 -21.30
CA THR A 40 41.56 -5.18 -21.54
C THR A 40 40.31 -5.78 -22.16
N GLY A 41 39.25 -5.89 -21.35
CA GLY A 41 37.90 -6.13 -21.82
C GLY A 41 37.21 -4.79 -21.92
N GLU A 42 36.94 -4.35 -23.13
CA GLU A 42 36.12 -3.20 -23.47
C GLU A 42 34.82 -3.26 -22.69
N ASN A 43 34.67 -2.28 -21.83
CA ASN A 43 33.43 -1.96 -21.16
C ASN A 43 32.48 -1.45 -22.25
N ALA A 44 31.63 -2.32 -22.76
CA ALA A 44 30.52 -1.91 -23.61
C ALA A 44 29.54 -1.11 -22.74
N SER A 45 29.88 0.14 -22.50
CA SER A 45 28.93 1.18 -22.11
C SER A 45 27.89 1.21 -23.24
N ARG A 46 26.73 0.62 -23.00
CA ARG A 46 25.56 0.92 -23.79
C ARG A 46 25.35 2.41 -23.65
N GLU A 47 25.70 3.15 -24.67
CA GLU A 47 25.27 4.52 -24.86
C GLU A 47 23.75 4.52 -24.76
N ALA A 48 23.22 4.98 -23.61
CA ALA A 48 21.87 5.48 -23.53
C ALA A 48 21.83 6.66 -24.51
N GLY A 49 21.11 6.47 -25.61
CA GLY A 49 20.97 7.52 -26.61
C GLY A 49 20.53 8.81 -25.91
N GLU A 50 21.33 9.85 -26.07
CA GLU A 50 20.93 11.21 -25.76
C GLU A 50 19.74 11.58 -26.64
N SER A 51 18.52 11.24 -26.18
CA SER A 51 17.31 11.87 -26.68
C SER A 51 17.28 13.26 -26.03
N GLY A 52 17.57 14.29 -26.78
CA GLY A 52 17.74 15.68 -26.32
C GLY A 52 16.46 16.37 -25.86
N GLU A 53 15.53 15.69 -25.27
CA GLU A 53 14.35 16.26 -24.63
C GLU A 53 14.38 15.97 -23.12
N ASN A 54 14.10 17.00 -22.31
CA ASN A 54 14.00 16.88 -20.87
C ASN A 54 13.01 15.75 -20.49
N PRO A 55 13.34 14.89 -19.50
CA PRO A 55 12.45 13.81 -19.08
C PRO A 55 11.11 14.37 -18.56
N ILE A 56 10.08 13.52 -18.61
CA ILE A 56 8.83 13.77 -17.87
C ILE A 56 9.05 13.25 -16.47
N ARG A 57 9.10 14.16 -15.50
CA ARG A 57 9.35 13.80 -14.09
C ARG A 57 8.05 13.57 -13.34
N ILE A 58 7.94 12.40 -12.71
CA ILE A 58 6.80 11.99 -11.90
C ILE A 58 7.29 11.78 -10.47
N GLY A 59 6.70 12.48 -9.52
CA GLY A 59 6.97 12.27 -8.09
C GLY A 59 6.42 10.94 -7.60
N VAL A 60 7.12 10.31 -6.67
CA VAL A 60 6.65 9.14 -5.93
C VAL A 60 6.78 9.45 -4.44
N ALA A 61 5.66 9.74 -3.78
CA ALA A 61 5.59 9.90 -2.34
C ALA A 61 5.27 8.53 -1.72
N ALA A 62 6.16 7.98 -0.90
CA ALA A 62 5.96 6.66 -0.34
C ALA A 62 6.74 6.47 0.98
N PRO A 63 6.28 5.58 1.88
CA PRO A 63 6.99 5.28 3.12
C PRO A 63 8.20 4.39 2.85
N ILE A 64 9.32 4.98 2.41
CA ILE A 64 10.56 4.23 2.11
C ILE A 64 11.21 3.72 3.41
N THR A 65 11.03 4.47 4.50
CA THR A 65 11.42 4.08 5.86
C THR A 65 10.21 4.02 6.79
N GLY A 66 10.38 3.55 8.03
CA GLY A 66 9.31 3.42 9.02
C GLY A 66 8.57 2.08 8.96
N ASN A 67 7.40 2.02 9.62
CA ASN A 67 6.66 0.76 9.83
C ASN A 67 6.10 0.16 8.53
N SER A 68 5.79 1.01 7.55
CA SER A 68 5.22 0.61 6.26
C SER A 68 6.25 0.57 5.12
N ALA A 69 7.55 0.47 5.44
CA ALA A 69 8.64 0.57 4.47
C ALA A 69 8.60 -0.51 3.38
N GLU A 70 8.03 -1.67 3.63
CA GLU A 70 7.89 -2.72 2.61
C GLU A 70 6.93 -2.31 1.48
N TYR A 71 5.84 -1.60 1.82
CA TYR A 71 4.90 -1.05 0.83
C TYR A 71 5.55 0.06 0.01
N GLY A 72 6.28 0.98 0.66
CA GLY A 72 6.99 2.06 -0.01
C GLY A 72 8.05 1.57 -0.99
N LYS A 73 8.81 0.55 -0.62
CA LYS A 73 9.75 -0.12 -1.52
C LYS A 73 9.04 -0.80 -2.69
N GLY A 74 7.87 -1.42 -2.43
CA GLY A 74 7.02 -1.96 -3.48
C GLY A 74 6.58 -0.89 -4.48
N PHE A 75 6.16 0.27 -4.02
CA PHE A 75 5.78 1.40 -4.87
C PHE A 75 6.96 1.89 -5.71
N GLN A 76 8.13 2.05 -5.09
CA GLN A 76 9.35 2.46 -5.79
C GLN A 76 9.70 1.48 -6.92
N VAL A 77 9.70 0.19 -6.63
CA VAL A 77 10.01 -0.84 -7.64
C VAL A 77 8.96 -0.87 -8.74
N ALA A 78 7.67 -0.87 -8.40
CA ALA A 78 6.59 -0.94 -9.39
C ALA A 78 6.56 0.27 -10.32
N THR A 79 6.75 1.48 -9.78
CA THR A 79 6.79 2.71 -10.57
C THR A 79 8.02 2.76 -11.47
N GLN A 80 9.19 2.32 -10.98
CA GLN A 80 10.41 2.22 -11.78
C GLN A 80 10.25 1.24 -12.93
N MET A 81 9.69 0.04 -12.67
CA MET A 81 9.40 -0.95 -13.72
C MET A 81 8.43 -0.38 -14.78
N ALA A 82 7.41 0.35 -14.35
CA ALA A 82 6.47 0.99 -15.28
C ALA A 82 7.18 2.03 -16.17
N ALA A 83 8.05 2.87 -15.60
CA ALA A 83 8.84 3.82 -16.34
C ALA A 83 9.75 3.14 -17.35
N GLU A 84 10.43 2.06 -16.96
CA GLU A 84 11.31 1.28 -17.85
C GLU A 84 10.55 0.71 -19.06
N VAL A 85 9.34 0.16 -18.84
CA VAL A 85 8.49 -0.36 -19.93
C VAL A 85 8.10 0.75 -20.91
N VAL A 86 7.68 1.92 -20.41
CA VAL A 86 7.31 3.06 -21.24
C VAL A 86 8.52 3.61 -22.00
N ASN A 87 9.66 3.74 -21.31
CA ASN A 87 10.89 4.25 -21.89
C ASN A 87 11.45 3.31 -22.99
N ALA A 88 11.38 1.99 -22.77
CA ALA A 88 11.76 1.00 -23.78
C ALA A 88 10.87 1.06 -25.05
N ALA A 89 9.64 1.52 -24.90
CA ALA A 89 8.72 1.76 -26.01
C ALA A 89 8.91 3.13 -26.70
N GLY A 90 9.91 3.91 -26.32
CA GLY A 90 10.21 5.23 -26.88
C GLY A 90 9.71 6.42 -26.04
N GLY A 91 9.27 6.17 -24.83
CA GLY A 91 8.78 7.21 -23.91
C GLY A 91 7.44 7.81 -24.31
N VAL A 92 7.08 8.91 -23.71
CA VAL A 92 5.85 9.66 -24.01
C VAL A 92 6.17 10.79 -24.99
N LYS A 93 5.74 10.68 -26.24
CA LYS A 93 6.09 11.61 -27.33
C LYS A 93 7.61 11.80 -27.50
N GLY A 94 8.37 10.72 -27.37
CA GLY A 94 9.84 10.75 -27.48
C GLY A 94 10.57 11.14 -26.19
N ARG A 95 9.88 11.55 -25.12
CA ARG A 95 10.47 11.94 -23.85
C ARG A 95 10.47 10.77 -22.87
N PRO A 96 11.60 10.46 -22.22
CA PRO A 96 11.62 9.41 -21.20
C PRO A 96 10.88 9.87 -19.92
N ILE A 97 10.37 8.89 -19.15
CA ILE A 97 9.84 9.11 -17.81
C ILE A 97 10.97 8.93 -16.79
N GLU A 98 11.07 9.85 -15.84
CA GLU A 98 11.93 9.79 -14.66
C GLU A 98 11.07 9.76 -13.40
N MET A 99 11.30 8.78 -12.51
CA MET A 99 10.63 8.68 -11.22
C MET A 99 11.46 9.36 -10.14
N VAL A 100 10.88 10.35 -9.46
CA VAL A 100 11.52 11.10 -8.36
C VAL A 100 10.92 10.65 -7.04
N VAL A 101 11.62 9.78 -6.31
CA VAL A 101 11.13 9.18 -5.07
C VAL A 101 11.48 10.06 -3.88
N LYS A 102 10.49 10.32 -3.01
CA LYS A 102 10.69 10.98 -1.71
C LYS A 102 10.04 10.16 -0.59
N ASP A 103 10.76 10.06 0.53
CA ASP A 103 10.33 9.28 1.70
C ASP A 103 9.34 10.08 2.53
N SER A 104 8.11 9.60 2.65
CA SER A 104 7.06 10.15 3.52
C SER A 104 7.05 9.50 4.92
N LYS A 105 7.85 8.47 5.13
CA LYS A 105 7.90 7.66 6.36
C LYS A 105 6.55 7.06 6.78
N GLY A 106 5.51 7.20 5.95
CA GLY A 106 4.13 6.84 6.29
C GLY A 106 3.47 7.78 7.29
N ASP A 107 4.07 8.95 7.52
CA ASP A 107 3.59 9.95 8.46
C ASP A 107 2.87 11.09 7.72
N ALA A 108 1.71 11.51 8.25
CA ALA A 108 0.87 12.54 7.60
C ALA A 108 1.59 13.90 7.47
N LYS A 109 2.40 14.28 8.47
CA LYS A 109 3.15 15.54 8.44
C LYS A 109 4.28 15.47 7.41
N GLU A 110 5.05 14.37 7.40
CA GLU A 110 6.12 14.16 6.43
C GLU A 110 5.56 14.10 4.99
N SER A 111 4.38 13.49 4.80
CA SER A 111 3.69 13.47 3.50
C SER A 111 3.30 14.87 3.03
N ALA A 112 2.84 15.74 3.94
CA ALA A 112 2.57 17.14 3.63
C ALA A 112 3.86 17.92 3.30
N ASP A 113 4.98 17.63 3.97
CA ASP A 113 6.27 18.26 3.68
C ASP A 113 6.82 17.79 2.32
N VAL A 114 6.70 16.49 2.01
CA VAL A 114 7.02 15.94 0.68
C VAL A 114 6.17 16.60 -0.42
N ALA A 115 4.88 16.83 -0.15
CA ALA A 115 3.99 17.50 -1.11
C ALA A 115 4.46 18.92 -1.41
N ARG A 116 4.87 19.70 -0.40
CA ARG A 116 5.43 21.05 -0.62
C ARG A 116 6.67 21.01 -1.49
N ILE A 117 7.59 20.05 -1.22
CA ILE A 117 8.80 19.90 -2.02
C ILE A 117 8.46 19.60 -3.50
N PHE A 118 7.53 18.66 -3.76
CA PHE A 118 7.12 18.39 -5.15
C PHE A 118 6.42 19.57 -5.81
N CYS A 119 5.67 20.38 -5.07
CA CYS A 119 5.03 21.57 -5.59
C CYS A 119 6.02 22.71 -5.90
N GLU A 120 7.19 22.73 -5.27
CA GLU A 120 8.28 23.67 -5.55
C GLU A 120 9.11 23.25 -6.78
N GLU A 121 9.15 21.96 -7.11
CA GLU A 121 9.82 21.43 -8.31
C GLU A 121 8.91 21.61 -9.54
N GLU A 122 9.13 22.66 -10.35
CA GLU A 122 8.25 23.07 -11.46
C GLU A 122 8.12 22.01 -12.57
N ASP A 123 9.04 21.07 -12.65
CA ASP A 123 9.10 20.03 -13.68
C ASP A 123 8.44 18.70 -13.26
N ILE A 124 7.93 18.59 -12.03
CA ILE A 124 7.08 17.48 -11.61
C ILE A 124 5.66 17.66 -12.17
N VAL A 125 5.21 16.72 -12.99
CA VAL A 125 3.91 16.81 -13.69
C VAL A 125 2.76 16.09 -12.98
N ALA A 126 3.07 15.11 -12.14
CA ALA A 126 2.11 14.36 -11.33
C ALA A 126 2.84 13.67 -10.17
N VAL A 127 2.10 13.24 -9.15
CA VAL A 127 2.63 12.47 -8.02
C VAL A 127 1.85 11.17 -7.87
N ILE A 128 2.57 10.06 -7.73
CA ILE A 128 2.04 8.76 -7.34
C ILE A 128 2.28 8.58 -5.83
N GLY A 129 1.25 8.29 -5.09
CA GLY A 129 1.33 8.15 -3.63
C GLY A 129 0.30 9.00 -2.89
N ASP A 130 0.24 8.92 -1.61
CA ASP A 130 1.02 8.13 -0.67
C ASP A 130 0.40 6.73 -0.43
N PHE A 131 0.92 6.01 0.57
CA PHE A 131 0.41 4.69 0.95
C PHE A 131 -0.88 4.78 1.77
N SER A 132 -0.86 5.47 2.91
CA SER A 132 -2.03 5.53 3.80
C SER A 132 -3.02 6.61 3.40
N SER A 133 -4.31 6.40 3.72
CA SER A 133 -5.33 7.42 3.51
C SER A 133 -5.02 8.71 4.28
N SER A 134 -4.54 8.61 5.53
CA SER A 134 -4.15 9.77 6.34
C SER A 134 -3.04 10.59 5.68
N SER A 135 -2.00 9.92 5.16
CA SER A 135 -0.90 10.55 4.42
C SER A 135 -1.38 11.23 3.13
N CYS A 136 -2.22 10.53 2.35
CA CYS A 136 -2.80 11.09 1.12
C CYS A 136 -3.67 12.31 1.40
N MET A 137 -4.52 12.25 2.42
CA MET A 137 -5.42 13.35 2.78
C MET A 137 -4.67 14.55 3.35
N ALA A 138 -3.56 14.34 4.05
CA ALA A 138 -2.71 15.43 4.55
C ALA A 138 -1.99 16.19 3.42
N SER A 139 -1.59 15.48 2.36
CA SER A 139 -0.90 16.06 1.19
C SER A 139 -1.88 16.65 0.14
N ALA A 140 -3.11 16.13 0.06
CA ALA A 140 -4.09 16.47 -0.97
C ALA A 140 -4.38 17.98 -1.09
N PRO A 141 -4.60 18.77 -0.02
CA PRO A 141 -4.86 20.21 -0.14
C PRO A 141 -3.69 20.96 -0.80
N ILE A 142 -2.44 20.53 -0.55
CA ILE A 142 -1.23 21.16 -1.06
C ILE A 142 -1.13 20.92 -2.58
N TYR A 143 -1.34 19.68 -3.02
CA TYR A 143 -1.38 19.34 -4.44
C TYR A 143 -2.55 20.01 -5.16
N GLN A 144 -3.74 20.06 -4.51
CA GLN A 144 -4.93 20.70 -5.06
C GLN A 144 -4.69 22.21 -5.31
N GLU A 145 -4.09 22.90 -4.33
CA GLU A 145 -3.77 24.32 -4.46
C GLU A 145 -2.79 24.61 -5.61
N LYS A 146 -1.80 23.74 -5.79
CA LYS A 146 -0.81 23.84 -6.89
C LYS A 146 -1.41 23.43 -8.25
N GLY A 147 -2.49 22.66 -8.28
CA GLY A 147 -3.01 22.03 -9.50
C GLY A 147 -2.18 20.83 -9.94
N LEU A 148 -1.51 20.16 -9.01
CA LEU A 148 -0.68 18.99 -9.27
C LEU A 148 -1.47 17.70 -9.01
N VAL A 149 -1.52 16.82 -9.99
CA VAL A 149 -2.25 15.55 -9.90
C VAL A 149 -1.62 14.64 -8.86
N GLN A 150 -2.42 14.14 -7.91
CA GLN A 150 -2.07 13.07 -6.99
C GLN A 150 -2.86 11.80 -7.33
N ILE A 151 -2.16 10.68 -7.56
CA ILE A 151 -2.77 9.37 -7.79
C ILE A 151 -2.30 8.44 -6.67
N SER A 152 -3.21 8.09 -5.76
CA SER A 152 -2.88 7.11 -4.71
C SER A 152 -3.17 5.69 -5.18
N PRO A 153 -2.17 4.78 -5.07
CA PRO A 153 -2.35 3.37 -5.39
C PRO A 153 -3.09 2.58 -4.29
N SER A 154 -3.31 3.16 -3.10
CA SER A 154 -3.81 2.42 -1.93
C SER A 154 -4.76 3.18 -1.02
N ALA A 155 -4.91 4.52 -1.15
CA ALA A 155 -5.87 5.27 -0.34
C ALA A 155 -7.30 4.91 -0.73
N SER A 156 -8.02 4.26 0.18
CA SER A 156 -9.40 3.80 0.01
C SER A 156 -10.43 4.64 0.77
N HIS A 157 -10.00 5.70 1.47
CA HIS A 157 -10.91 6.60 2.19
C HIS A 157 -11.89 7.26 1.21
N PRO A 158 -13.22 7.21 1.46
CA PRO A 158 -14.22 7.68 0.51
C PRO A 158 -14.16 9.17 0.23
N ASP A 159 -13.54 9.96 1.10
CA ASP A 159 -13.40 11.40 0.94
C ASP A 159 -12.10 11.84 0.25
N PHE A 160 -11.11 10.95 0.10
CA PHE A 160 -9.83 11.32 -0.52
C PHE A 160 -10.03 11.94 -1.92
N ALA A 161 -10.73 11.24 -2.81
CA ALA A 161 -10.97 11.73 -4.17
C ALA A 161 -11.96 12.92 -4.22
N LYS A 162 -12.65 13.25 -3.11
CA LYS A 162 -13.52 14.41 -3.00
C LYS A 162 -12.80 15.68 -2.54
N MET A 163 -11.52 15.57 -2.15
CA MET A 163 -10.73 16.70 -1.67
C MET A 163 -10.33 17.68 -2.77
N GLY A 164 -10.53 17.31 -4.04
CA GLY A 164 -10.29 18.21 -5.16
C GLY A 164 -10.29 17.51 -6.51
N ASP A 165 -10.17 18.31 -7.57
CA ASP A 165 -10.24 17.86 -8.96
C ASP A 165 -8.94 17.14 -9.42
N TYR A 166 -7.87 17.22 -8.62
CA TYR A 166 -6.58 16.62 -8.91
C TYR A 166 -6.28 15.36 -8.10
N MET A 167 -7.25 14.86 -7.31
CA MET A 167 -7.09 13.71 -6.41
C MET A 167 -7.74 12.45 -6.99
N PHE A 168 -6.94 11.39 -7.18
CA PHE A 168 -7.39 10.13 -7.77
C PHE A 168 -6.98 8.93 -6.93
N GLY A 169 -7.93 8.07 -6.56
CA GLY A 169 -7.70 6.75 -5.97
C GLY A 169 -7.98 5.65 -6.98
N VAL A 170 -7.14 4.59 -7.02
CA VAL A 170 -7.28 3.47 -7.97
C VAL A 170 -7.74 2.17 -7.32
N VAL A 171 -7.95 2.16 -5.99
CA VAL A 171 -8.46 1.00 -5.25
C VAL A 171 -9.95 1.16 -4.91
N GLY A 172 -10.57 0.04 -4.50
CA GLY A 172 -11.93 0.04 -3.96
C GLY A 172 -12.03 0.92 -2.71
N ARG A 173 -13.23 1.46 -2.48
CA ARG A 173 -13.48 2.37 -1.36
C ARG A 173 -13.97 1.62 -0.13
N GLN A 174 -13.69 2.15 1.05
CA GLN A 174 -14.08 1.57 2.34
C GLN A 174 -15.58 1.52 2.56
N ASP A 175 -16.34 2.45 1.96
CA ASP A 175 -17.81 2.46 2.00
C ASP A 175 -18.44 1.31 1.17
N ASP A 176 -17.66 0.60 0.36
CA ASP A 176 -18.03 -0.66 -0.27
C ASP A 176 -17.44 -1.87 0.46
N GLU A 177 -16.22 -1.75 1.01
CA GLU A 177 -15.49 -2.84 1.68
C GLU A 177 -16.19 -3.27 2.98
N GLY A 178 -16.53 -2.32 3.84
CA GLY A 178 -17.21 -2.59 5.11
C GLY A 178 -18.53 -3.36 4.93
N PRO A 179 -19.45 -2.88 4.07
CA PRO A 179 -20.69 -3.59 3.74
C PRO A 179 -20.46 -4.98 3.13
N PHE A 180 -19.44 -5.13 2.25
CA PHE A 180 -19.10 -6.43 1.70
C PHE A 180 -18.69 -7.42 2.81
N MET A 181 -17.80 -7.01 3.71
CA MET A 181 -17.33 -7.83 4.83
C MET A 181 -18.46 -8.23 5.76
N ALA A 182 -19.34 -7.31 6.12
CA ALA A 182 -20.49 -7.59 6.99
C ALA A 182 -21.49 -8.54 6.34
N LYS A 183 -21.95 -8.21 5.14
CA LYS A 183 -23.05 -8.88 4.46
C LYS A 183 -22.67 -10.24 3.91
N TYR A 184 -21.50 -10.33 3.27
CA TYR A 184 -21.10 -11.55 2.58
C TYR A 184 -20.18 -12.41 3.41
N MET A 185 -19.21 -11.85 4.12
CA MET A 185 -18.27 -12.64 4.89
C MET A 185 -18.84 -13.02 6.26
N ALA A 186 -19.24 -12.07 7.09
CA ALA A 186 -19.76 -12.36 8.43
C ALA A 186 -21.11 -13.06 8.36
N LYS A 187 -22.11 -12.47 7.70
CA LYS A 187 -23.48 -13.01 7.70
C LYS A 187 -23.65 -14.22 6.80
N LYS A 188 -23.35 -14.09 5.50
CA LYS A 188 -23.67 -15.13 4.52
C LYS A 188 -22.71 -16.32 4.56
N TYR A 189 -21.39 -16.06 4.63
CA TYR A 189 -20.39 -17.12 4.53
C TYR A 189 -20.13 -17.81 5.87
N ILE A 190 -19.94 -17.04 6.93
CA ILE A 190 -19.68 -17.56 8.29
C ILE A 190 -21.00 -17.95 8.98
N GLY A 191 -22.07 -17.22 8.73
CA GLY A 191 -23.35 -17.37 9.43
C GLY A 191 -23.30 -16.78 10.84
N ALA A 192 -22.46 -15.77 11.06
CA ALA A 192 -22.33 -15.14 12.36
C ALA A 192 -23.62 -14.41 12.75
N GLU A 193 -24.02 -14.53 13.99
CA GLU A 193 -25.08 -13.75 14.61
C GLU A 193 -24.49 -12.59 15.42
N SER A 194 -23.21 -12.70 15.80
CA SER A 194 -22.48 -11.70 16.57
C SER A 194 -21.02 -11.59 16.12
N VAL A 195 -20.46 -10.35 16.17
CA VAL A 195 -19.07 -10.06 15.82
C VAL A 195 -18.43 -9.14 16.85
N GLY A 196 -17.15 -9.36 17.12
CA GLY A 196 -16.27 -8.40 17.76
C GLY A 196 -15.46 -7.66 16.69
N VAL A 197 -15.12 -6.39 16.91
CA VAL A 197 -14.33 -5.58 16.00
C VAL A 197 -13.08 -5.08 16.72
N ILE A 198 -11.92 -5.28 16.09
CA ILE A 198 -10.65 -4.65 16.50
C ILE A 198 -10.09 -3.90 15.30
N PHE A 199 -9.79 -2.62 15.45
CA PHE A 199 -9.35 -1.79 14.34
C PHE A 199 -8.17 -0.89 14.70
N MET A 200 -7.33 -0.58 13.68
CA MET A 200 -6.27 0.41 13.81
C MET A 200 -6.90 1.80 13.90
N ASN A 201 -6.50 2.59 14.91
CA ASN A 201 -7.03 3.93 15.15
C ASN A 201 -6.33 4.97 14.28
N ASN A 202 -6.64 4.96 13.00
CA ASN A 202 -6.28 5.98 12.01
C ASN A 202 -7.51 6.25 11.12
N ASP A 203 -7.44 7.25 10.23
CA ASP A 203 -8.59 7.63 9.38
C ASP A 203 -9.16 6.45 8.59
N TRP A 204 -8.28 5.60 8.06
CA TRP A 204 -8.69 4.40 7.32
C TRP A 204 -9.41 3.40 8.22
N GLY A 205 -8.84 3.04 9.35
CA GLY A 205 -9.40 2.02 10.25
C GLY A 205 -10.71 2.45 10.90
N VAL A 206 -10.82 3.73 11.27
CA VAL A 206 -12.06 4.31 11.83
C VAL A 206 -13.19 4.19 10.83
N VAL A 207 -13.01 4.71 9.61
CA VAL A 207 -14.07 4.69 8.58
C VAL A 207 -14.44 3.27 8.16
N THR A 208 -13.45 2.37 8.02
CA THR A 208 -13.73 0.95 7.72
C THR A 208 -14.56 0.30 8.82
N SER A 209 -14.19 0.55 10.10
CA SER A 209 -14.93 -0.03 11.24
C SER A 209 -16.37 0.49 11.34
N GLU A 210 -16.58 1.77 11.05
CA GLU A 210 -17.92 2.38 11.08
C GLU A 210 -18.82 1.81 9.98
N ASN A 211 -18.34 1.76 8.74
CA ASN A 211 -19.08 1.17 7.61
C ASN A 211 -19.37 -0.32 7.86
N PHE A 212 -18.41 -1.07 8.42
CA PHE A 212 -18.61 -2.47 8.77
C PHE A 212 -19.68 -2.64 9.85
N LYS A 213 -19.64 -1.85 10.93
CA LYS A 213 -20.62 -1.92 12.03
C LYS A 213 -22.02 -1.59 11.56
N GLN A 214 -22.16 -0.48 10.79
CA GLN A 214 -23.46 -0.12 10.21
C GLN A 214 -24.02 -1.26 9.36
N ALA A 215 -23.22 -1.84 8.49
CA ALA A 215 -23.65 -2.94 7.63
C ALA A 215 -23.96 -4.23 8.40
N CYS A 216 -23.30 -4.47 9.55
CA CYS A 216 -23.65 -5.56 10.46
C CYS A 216 -25.06 -5.35 11.03
N GLU A 217 -25.38 -4.16 11.52
CA GLU A 217 -26.71 -3.82 12.02
C GLU A 217 -27.80 -4.02 10.94
N GLU A 218 -27.56 -3.53 9.72
CA GLU A 218 -28.46 -3.70 8.57
C GLU A 218 -28.64 -5.17 8.18
N SER A 219 -27.64 -6.02 8.41
CA SER A 219 -27.65 -7.46 8.11
C SER A 219 -28.13 -8.31 9.26
N GLY A 220 -28.50 -7.73 10.40
CA GLY A 220 -28.92 -8.45 11.60
C GLY A 220 -27.78 -9.23 12.25
N VAL A 221 -26.56 -8.69 12.24
CA VAL A 221 -25.39 -9.21 12.95
C VAL A 221 -25.08 -8.26 14.12
N ALA A 222 -25.11 -8.76 15.35
CA ALA A 222 -24.82 -7.95 16.52
C ALA A 222 -23.34 -7.64 16.65
N VAL A 223 -22.97 -6.36 16.79
CA VAL A 223 -21.60 -5.96 17.16
C VAL A 223 -21.50 -5.93 18.67
N THR A 224 -20.81 -6.91 19.27
CA THR A 224 -20.78 -7.12 20.72
C THR A 224 -19.64 -6.38 21.41
N ALA A 225 -18.59 -6.07 20.70
CA ALA A 225 -17.45 -5.27 21.20
C ALA A 225 -16.78 -4.54 20.03
N THR A 226 -16.24 -3.34 20.32
CA THR A 226 -15.43 -2.57 19.39
C THR A 226 -14.25 -2.01 20.16
N GLU A 227 -13.04 -2.41 19.78
CA GLU A 227 -11.80 -1.98 20.39
C GLU A 227 -10.85 -1.45 19.33
N SER A 228 -9.99 -0.51 19.70
CA SER A 228 -8.99 0.05 18.79
C SER A 228 -7.57 -0.10 19.34
N PHE A 229 -6.60 -0.06 18.46
CA PHE A 229 -5.18 0.00 18.77
C PHE A 229 -4.49 1.07 17.92
N ILE A 230 -3.34 1.57 18.37
CA ILE A 230 -2.52 2.53 17.63
C ILE A 230 -1.49 1.82 16.77
N GLU A 231 -1.04 2.47 15.71
CA GLU A 231 0.06 1.96 14.90
C GLU A 231 1.32 1.70 15.75
N GLY A 232 1.98 0.57 15.51
CA GLY A 232 3.17 0.16 16.27
C GLY A 232 2.88 -0.54 17.59
N GLU A 233 1.60 -0.72 17.98
CA GLU A 233 1.23 -1.51 19.16
C GLU A 233 1.73 -2.95 19.04
N LYS A 234 2.24 -3.48 20.16
CA LYS A 234 2.79 -4.85 20.22
C LYS A 234 2.10 -5.73 21.27
N ASP A 235 1.36 -5.13 22.20
CA ASP A 235 0.60 -5.86 23.22
C ASP A 235 -0.91 -5.71 23.02
N PHE A 236 -1.49 -6.67 22.37
CA PHE A 236 -2.92 -6.74 22.11
C PHE A 236 -3.74 -7.45 23.18
N ASN A 237 -3.14 -7.88 24.31
CA ASN A 237 -3.81 -8.68 25.34
C ASN A 237 -5.04 -7.97 25.89
N ALA A 238 -4.99 -6.67 26.13
CA ALA A 238 -6.10 -5.90 26.67
C ALA A 238 -7.29 -5.86 25.71
N VAL A 239 -7.06 -5.48 24.44
CA VAL A 239 -8.12 -5.37 23.42
C VAL A 239 -8.73 -6.76 23.10
N ILE A 240 -7.89 -7.77 22.97
CA ILE A 240 -8.34 -9.16 22.74
C ILE A 240 -9.18 -9.66 23.93
N SER A 241 -8.77 -9.39 25.16
CA SER A 241 -9.49 -9.84 26.36
C SER A 241 -10.88 -9.22 26.44
N LYS A 242 -11.03 -7.94 26.13
CA LYS A 242 -12.32 -7.25 26.12
C LYS A 242 -13.27 -7.86 25.07
N VAL A 243 -12.79 -8.10 23.86
CA VAL A 243 -13.60 -8.70 22.80
C VAL A 243 -13.99 -10.14 23.16
N ARG A 244 -13.05 -10.94 23.70
CA ARG A 244 -13.34 -12.33 24.13
C ARG A 244 -14.38 -12.44 25.23
N GLN A 245 -14.49 -11.44 26.12
CA GLN A 245 -15.49 -11.44 27.19
C GLN A 245 -16.94 -11.38 26.66
N THR A 246 -17.14 -10.87 25.46
CA THR A 246 -18.45 -10.80 24.81
C THR A 246 -18.82 -12.07 24.03
N ASP A 247 -17.91 -13.06 23.95
CA ASP A 247 -18.06 -14.36 23.26
C ASP A 247 -18.68 -14.25 21.85
N PRO A 248 -18.12 -13.41 20.93
CA PRO A 248 -18.67 -13.25 19.60
C PRO A 248 -18.46 -14.51 18.74
N ASP A 249 -19.34 -14.73 17.75
CA ASP A 249 -19.21 -15.83 16.79
C ASP A 249 -18.03 -15.64 15.84
N ALA A 250 -17.68 -14.37 15.54
CA ALA A 250 -16.55 -14.02 14.68
C ALA A 250 -15.84 -12.75 15.17
N LEU A 251 -14.59 -12.57 14.72
CA LEU A 251 -13.79 -11.36 14.93
C LEU A 251 -13.50 -10.72 13.57
N CYS A 252 -13.80 -9.43 13.45
CA CYS A 252 -13.32 -8.58 12.37
C CYS A 252 -12.07 -7.83 12.85
N LEU A 253 -10.93 -8.08 12.18
CA LEU A 253 -9.68 -7.38 12.43
C LEU A 253 -9.38 -6.46 11.26
N ILE A 254 -9.34 -5.15 11.52
CA ILE A 254 -9.07 -4.09 10.54
C ILE A 254 -7.68 -3.54 10.83
N THR A 255 -6.70 -3.96 10.03
CA THR A 255 -5.28 -3.62 10.17
C THR A 255 -4.60 -3.52 8.83
N GLN A 256 -3.50 -2.79 8.78
CA GLN A 256 -2.60 -2.66 7.64
C GLN A 256 -1.33 -3.48 7.87
#